data_2d5c02dba185e0d635fd73aa929d6ab2
#
_entry.id   2d5c02dba185e0d635fd73aa929d6ab2
#
_cell.length_a   1.000
_cell.length_b   1.000
_cell.length_c   1.000
_cell.angle_alpha   90.00
_cell.angle_beta   90.00
_cell.angle_gamma   90.00
#
_symmetry.space_group_name_H-M   'P 1'
#
loop_
_entity.id
_entity.type
_entity.pdbx_description
1 polymer ?
#
loop_
_entity_poly.entity_id
_entity_poly.type
_entity_poly.pdbx_seq_one_letter_code
_entity_poly.pdbx_strand_id
1 'polypeptide(L)'
;MMKRGLLCKTGLLVAVALIIGVAVHAQDTGTGAVLKLTLDDALSIALSDNPTIKVAEQQIEVKKISKDEAWQSLLPSADFSGTVQYTVLAAVMKLNGMEFKMGQDNTSTWNGQFQVSLPLFAPTVYATMNLTKTDLDNAVEQSRSSKLDLVNQVTKAYYQVILAQDSYDVLCKSLEQAQKNFDVVKSLYDLGGTSEYDKISAEVQLRSLNPTVIQARNAVTLSKLQLMVLMGIDPETQIVVEGSLEDYEDQLYGEALKAGDYSLENNTNMRQLKMSETMLNQTLKVQKTNFLPTLALAGTYSFQSLYNDNWKVYDYEWAKSSSIVLSLSVPIFRMGNFTKIRSTKLQISQLNENIDYTRKQLDMQVRSYIDNMKANAEQVASNHEAIEQAEKGREIASKRYEIGKGTILELNNSEVSLTQAKLTYSQSIYNYLAAKADLDKVLGNDENIKVKK
;
A
#
# COMPACT_ATOMS: atom_id res chain seq x y z
N MET A 1 18.20 -32.42 -68.70
CA MET A 1 19.03 -31.18 -68.56
C MET A 1 18.39 -30.38 -67.41
N MET A 2 19.02 -30.51 -66.24
CA MET A 2 19.73 -29.44 -65.50
C MET A 2 18.79 -28.33 -65.00
N LYS A 3 18.57 -28.37 -63.68
CA LYS A 3 19.21 -27.64 -62.57
C LYS A 3 18.44 -26.42 -62.04
N ARG A 4 18.29 -26.41 -60.70
CA ARG A 4 18.24 -25.25 -59.79
C ARG A 4 16.84 -24.69 -59.52
N GLY A 5 16.45 -24.51 -58.23
CA GLY A 5 17.15 -24.46 -56.92
C GLY A 5 16.18 -24.34 -55.80
N LEU A 6 16.32 -25.06 -54.90
CA LEU A 6 16.76 -25.02 -53.53
C LEU A 6 17.07 -23.62 -53.07
N LEU A 7 16.13 -22.94 -52.39
CA LEU A 7 16.39 -21.76 -51.52
C LEU A 7 15.05 -21.25 -50.97
N CYS A 8 14.52 -21.89 -49.93
CA CYS A 8 13.64 -21.25 -48.93
C CYS A 8 13.31 -22.25 -47.80
N LYS A 9 14.33 -22.78 -47.15
CA LYS A 9 14.20 -23.59 -45.92
C LYS A 9 15.29 -23.27 -44.90
N THR A 10 15.65 -22.02 -44.72
CA THR A 10 16.61 -21.61 -43.68
C THR A 10 16.26 -20.22 -43.15
N GLY A 11 15.12 -20.12 -42.50
CA GLY A 11 14.64 -18.88 -41.88
C GLY A 11 13.96 -19.07 -40.54
N LEU A 12 13.99 -20.26 -39.99
CA LEU A 12 13.26 -20.55 -38.74
C LEU A 12 14.07 -21.34 -37.70
N LEU A 13 15.39 -21.15 -37.64
CA LEU A 13 16.23 -21.90 -36.68
C LEU A 13 17.45 -21.11 -36.16
N VAL A 14 17.31 -19.82 -35.95
CA VAL A 14 18.39 -18.99 -35.31
C VAL A 14 17.80 -18.06 -34.24
N ALA A 15 16.81 -18.46 -33.50
CA ALA A 15 16.29 -17.71 -32.36
C ALA A 15 16.31 -18.50 -31.04
N VAL A 16 17.11 -19.53 -30.92
CA VAL A 16 17.24 -20.33 -29.70
C VAL A 16 18.71 -20.68 -29.44
N ALA A 17 19.55 -19.69 -29.24
CA ALA A 17 20.88 -19.90 -28.61
C ALA A 17 21.53 -18.56 -28.25
N LEU A 18 20.95 -17.82 -27.32
CA LEU A 18 21.66 -16.76 -26.57
C LEU A 18 21.11 -16.74 -25.14
N ILE A 19 21.16 -17.91 -24.49
CA ILE A 19 21.18 -17.98 -23.03
C ILE A 19 22.65 -17.83 -22.65
N ILE A 20 23.12 -16.59 -22.67
CA ILE A 20 24.36 -16.21 -22.00
C ILE A 20 24.07 -16.32 -20.51
N GLY A 21 24.72 -17.29 -19.88
CA GLY A 21 24.74 -17.45 -18.44
C GLY A 21 25.19 -16.17 -17.75
N VAL A 22 24.26 -15.45 -17.20
CA VAL A 22 24.53 -14.59 -16.06
C VAL A 22 24.83 -15.55 -14.93
N ALA A 23 26.09 -15.80 -14.69
CA ALA A 23 26.56 -16.38 -13.43
C ALA A 23 26.10 -15.37 -12.36
N VAL A 24 24.99 -15.71 -11.72
CA VAL A 24 24.65 -15.14 -10.43
C VAL A 24 25.79 -15.54 -9.52
N HIS A 25 26.70 -14.63 -9.27
CA HIS A 25 27.57 -14.72 -8.12
C HIS A 25 26.61 -14.65 -6.93
N ALA A 26 26.21 -15.82 -6.42
CA ALA A 26 25.79 -15.94 -5.05
C ALA A 26 27.00 -15.47 -4.23
N GLN A 27 27.00 -14.22 -3.82
CA GLN A 27 27.84 -13.78 -2.72
C GLN A 27 27.39 -14.60 -1.52
N ASP A 28 28.26 -15.52 -1.17
CA ASP A 28 28.27 -16.24 0.08
C ASP A 28 28.33 -15.21 1.22
N THR A 29 27.16 -14.83 1.76
CA THR A 29 27.04 -14.00 2.97
C THR A 29 27.14 -14.92 4.18
N GLY A 30 28.24 -15.63 4.27
CA GLY A 30 28.70 -16.22 5.49
C GLY A 30 29.26 -15.14 6.42
N THR A 31 28.72 -15.05 7.60
CA THR A 31 28.93 -14.16 8.75
C THR A 31 27.92 -12.99 8.78
N GLY A 32 26.89 -13.11 9.60
CA GLY A 32 25.84 -12.13 9.80
C GLY A 32 26.39 -10.75 10.17
N ALA A 33 26.53 -9.90 9.17
CA ALA A 33 26.78 -8.49 9.40
C ALA A 33 25.58 -7.92 10.15
N VAL A 34 25.78 -7.50 11.40
CA VAL A 34 24.76 -6.82 12.19
C VAL A 34 24.47 -5.47 11.53
N LEU A 35 23.28 -5.31 11.02
CA LEU A 35 22.84 -4.07 10.37
C LEU A 35 22.48 -3.05 11.46
N LYS A 36 23.29 -2.02 11.60
CA LYS A 36 22.98 -0.87 12.45
C LYS A 36 22.07 0.07 11.71
N LEU A 37 20.95 0.43 12.33
CA LEU A 37 19.89 1.22 11.70
C LEU A 37 19.65 2.51 12.46
N THR A 38 19.74 3.61 11.74
CA THR A 38 19.12 4.88 12.11
C THR A 38 17.68 4.95 11.55
N LEU A 39 16.90 5.94 11.98
CA LEU A 39 15.55 6.13 11.43
C LEU A 39 15.60 6.38 9.92
N ASP A 40 16.55 7.21 9.45
CA ASP A 40 16.71 7.54 8.03
C ASP A 40 17.09 6.30 7.19
N ASP A 41 17.96 5.43 7.74
CA ASP A 41 18.31 4.17 7.06
C ASP A 41 17.10 3.24 6.96
N ALA A 42 16.34 3.09 8.04
CA ALA A 42 15.13 2.27 8.05
C ALA A 42 14.08 2.78 7.04
N LEU A 43 13.87 4.08 6.95
CA LEU A 43 12.98 4.71 5.98
C LEU A 43 13.46 4.52 4.54
N SER A 44 14.76 4.68 4.28
CA SER A 44 15.32 4.52 2.93
C SER A 44 15.19 3.09 2.43
N ILE A 45 15.47 2.10 3.27
CA ILE A 45 15.30 0.67 2.96
C ILE A 45 13.82 0.36 2.72
N ALA A 46 12.93 0.81 3.60
CA ALA A 46 11.50 0.57 3.47
C ALA A 46 10.94 1.14 2.15
N LEU A 47 11.33 2.35 1.77
CA LEU A 47 10.86 2.99 0.54
C LEU A 47 11.40 2.31 -0.74
N SER A 48 12.56 1.63 -0.67
CA SER A 48 13.15 0.91 -1.80
C SER A 48 12.64 -0.53 -1.94
N ASP A 49 12.48 -1.24 -0.83
CA ASP A 49 12.34 -2.69 -0.84
C ASP A 49 10.95 -3.20 -0.47
N ASN A 50 10.13 -2.37 0.19
CA ASN A 50 8.80 -2.80 0.62
C ASN A 50 7.90 -3.18 -0.56
N PRO A 51 7.30 -4.39 -0.55
CA PRO A 51 6.42 -4.88 -1.62
C PRO A 51 5.22 -3.97 -1.89
N THR A 52 4.68 -3.28 -0.88
CA THR A 52 3.53 -2.37 -1.03
C THR A 52 3.87 -1.19 -1.94
N ILE A 53 5.09 -0.65 -1.83
CA ILE A 53 5.55 0.44 -2.69
C ILE A 53 5.78 -0.05 -4.11
N LYS A 54 6.40 -1.23 -4.28
CA LYS A 54 6.59 -1.85 -5.61
C LYS A 54 5.25 -2.09 -6.32
N VAL A 55 4.23 -2.57 -5.60
CA VAL A 55 2.86 -2.73 -6.14
C VAL A 55 2.25 -1.38 -6.52
N ALA A 56 2.41 -0.35 -5.69
CA ALA A 56 1.89 0.99 -5.99
C ALA A 56 2.57 1.60 -7.24
N GLU A 57 3.86 1.37 -7.46
CA GLU A 57 4.58 1.80 -8.66
C GLU A 57 4.15 1.01 -9.91
N GLN A 58 3.94 -0.30 -9.80
CA GLN A 58 3.37 -1.11 -10.88
C GLN A 58 1.95 -0.64 -11.26
N GLN A 59 1.14 -0.21 -10.27
CA GLN A 59 -0.19 0.35 -10.54
C GLN A 59 -0.14 1.64 -11.37
N ILE A 60 0.87 2.50 -11.15
CA ILE A 60 1.10 3.68 -11.99
C ILE A 60 1.40 3.24 -13.44
N GLU A 61 2.22 2.19 -13.63
CA GLU A 61 2.55 1.69 -14.95
C GLU A 61 1.34 1.11 -15.67
N VAL A 62 0.48 0.36 -14.97
CA VAL A 62 -0.82 -0.11 -15.49
C VAL A 62 -1.68 1.07 -15.97
N LYS A 63 -1.73 2.17 -15.21
CA LYS A 63 -2.51 3.36 -15.59
C LYS A 63 -1.88 4.13 -16.77
N LYS A 64 -0.56 4.10 -16.93
CA LYS A 64 0.10 4.63 -18.14
C LYS A 64 -0.30 3.84 -19.37
N ILE A 65 -0.28 2.51 -19.28
CA ILE A 65 -0.75 1.63 -20.38
C ILE A 65 -2.21 1.92 -20.70
N SER A 66 -3.09 2.03 -19.71
CA SER A 66 -4.51 2.37 -19.94
C SER A 66 -4.71 3.75 -20.60
N LYS A 67 -3.86 4.72 -20.30
CA LYS A 67 -3.85 6.02 -21.00
C LYS A 67 -3.42 5.85 -22.46
N ASP A 68 -2.43 5.00 -22.73
CA ASP A 68 -1.98 4.73 -24.10
C ASP A 68 -3.02 3.95 -24.90
N GLU A 69 -3.71 2.97 -24.29
CA GLU A 69 -4.85 2.27 -24.90
C GLU A 69 -5.98 3.23 -25.32
N ALA A 70 -6.22 4.28 -24.54
CA ALA A 70 -7.29 5.24 -24.85
C ALA A 70 -7.05 5.97 -26.18
N TRP A 71 -5.82 6.39 -26.50
CA TRP A 71 -5.53 7.02 -27.80
C TRP A 71 -5.35 5.98 -28.92
N GLN A 72 -4.86 4.77 -28.60
CA GLN A 72 -4.72 3.69 -29.58
C GLN A 72 -6.06 3.28 -30.18
N SER A 73 -7.18 3.50 -29.46
CA SER A 73 -8.52 3.27 -30.00
C SER A 73 -8.89 4.19 -31.20
N LEU A 74 -8.06 5.19 -31.52
CA LEU A 74 -8.17 6.00 -32.75
C LEU A 74 -7.38 5.40 -33.92
N LEU A 75 -6.53 4.40 -33.67
CA LEU A 75 -5.78 3.73 -34.74
C LEU A 75 -6.66 2.76 -35.51
N PRO A 76 -6.27 2.44 -36.77
CA PRO A 76 -6.98 1.41 -37.51
C PRO A 76 -6.87 0.04 -36.81
N SER A 77 -8.00 -0.65 -36.69
CA SER A 77 -8.05 -2.07 -36.30
C SER A 77 -8.19 -2.95 -37.54
N ALA A 78 -7.57 -4.13 -37.54
CA ALA A 78 -7.70 -5.13 -38.57
C ALA A 78 -8.10 -6.47 -37.93
N ASP A 79 -9.24 -6.97 -38.36
CA ASP A 79 -9.82 -8.18 -37.81
C ASP A 79 -10.06 -9.21 -38.91
N PHE A 80 -9.86 -10.48 -38.63
CA PHE A 80 -10.29 -11.58 -39.45
C PHE A 80 -11.36 -12.36 -38.70
N SER A 81 -12.49 -12.59 -39.37
CA SER A 81 -13.58 -13.45 -38.88
C SER A 81 -13.86 -14.57 -39.86
N GLY A 82 -14.00 -15.79 -39.37
CA GLY A 82 -14.37 -16.95 -40.14
C GLY A 82 -15.58 -17.64 -39.49
N THR A 83 -16.59 -17.94 -40.29
CA THR A 83 -17.78 -18.66 -39.87
C THR A 83 -18.04 -19.84 -40.77
N VAL A 84 -18.38 -20.95 -40.17
CA VAL A 84 -18.90 -22.15 -40.90
C VAL A 84 -20.28 -22.43 -40.34
N GLN A 85 -21.28 -22.39 -41.21
CA GLN A 85 -22.64 -22.69 -40.88
C GLN A 85 -23.06 -23.98 -41.60
N TYR A 86 -23.50 -24.99 -40.86
CA TYR A 86 -24.11 -26.19 -41.43
C TYR A 86 -25.63 -26.09 -41.31
N THR A 87 -26.31 -26.10 -42.46
CA THR A 87 -27.77 -26.01 -42.56
C THR A 87 -28.33 -27.40 -42.65
N VAL A 88 -28.95 -27.87 -41.59
CA VAL A 88 -29.62 -29.21 -41.56
C VAL A 88 -30.92 -29.17 -42.35
N LEU A 89 -31.74 -28.13 -42.14
CA LEU A 89 -32.98 -27.87 -42.83
C LEU A 89 -33.02 -26.42 -43.29
N ALA A 90 -33.17 -26.17 -44.56
CA ALA A 90 -33.29 -24.84 -45.12
C ALA A 90 -34.69 -24.26 -44.86
N ALA A 91 -34.71 -22.92 -44.58
CA ALA A 91 -35.96 -22.23 -44.33
C ALA A 91 -36.88 -22.21 -45.57
N VAL A 92 -38.17 -22.55 -45.40
CA VAL A 92 -39.19 -22.43 -46.43
C VAL A 92 -40.01 -21.17 -46.18
N MET A 93 -39.99 -20.24 -47.12
CA MET A 93 -40.80 -19.03 -47.10
C MET A 93 -42.01 -19.18 -48.04
N LYS A 94 -43.20 -18.87 -47.54
CA LYS A 94 -44.43 -18.83 -48.36
C LYS A 94 -44.72 -17.37 -48.75
N LEU A 95 -44.68 -17.07 -50.03
CA LEU A 95 -45.02 -15.76 -50.59
C LEU A 95 -46.11 -15.94 -51.64
N ASN A 96 -47.26 -15.28 -51.48
CA ASN A 96 -48.40 -15.35 -52.36
C ASN A 96 -48.85 -16.77 -52.71
N GLY A 97 -48.78 -17.72 -51.74
CA GLY A 97 -49.20 -19.10 -51.95
C GLY A 97 -48.18 -20.04 -52.62
N MET A 98 -46.99 -19.47 -52.99
CA MET A 98 -45.89 -20.28 -53.54
C MET A 98 -44.84 -20.47 -52.40
N GLU A 99 -44.31 -21.68 -52.32
CA GLU A 99 -43.26 -22.04 -51.37
C GLU A 99 -41.86 -21.82 -52.02
N PHE A 100 -41.09 -21.01 -51.42
CA PHE A 100 -39.69 -20.80 -51.82
C PHE A 100 -38.76 -21.34 -50.74
N LYS A 101 -37.90 -22.29 -51.06
CA LYS A 101 -36.89 -22.81 -50.16
C LYS A 101 -35.66 -21.89 -50.19
N MET A 102 -35.30 -21.29 -49.06
CA MET A 102 -34.13 -20.43 -48.95
C MET A 102 -32.90 -21.24 -48.52
N GLY A 103 -32.17 -21.77 -49.49
CA GLY A 103 -30.98 -22.60 -49.24
C GLY A 103 -31.20 -24.07 -49.59
N GLN A 104 -30.22 -24.89 -49.27
CA GLN A 104 -30.25 -26.35 -49.45
C GLN A 104 -30.09 -27.04 -48.11
N ASP A 105 -30.79 -28.17 -47.92
CA ASP A 105 -30.65 -29.00 -46.74
C ASP A 105 -29.30 -29.72 -46.73
N ASN A 106 -28.78 -29.98 -45.54
CA ASN A 106 -27.53 -30.70 -45.31
C ASN A 106 -26.33 -30.12 -46.06
N THR A 107 -26.25 -28.78 -46.15
CA THR A 107 -25.14 -28.08 -46.81
C THR A 107 -24.38 -27.18 -45.83
N SER A 108 -23.10 -26.97 -46.09
CA SER A 108 -22.28 -26.02 -45.35
C SER A 108 -22.08 -24.72 -46.12
N THR A 109 -22.12 -23.62 -45.38
CA THR A 109 -21.75 -22.29 -45.87
C THR A 109 -20.53 -21.84 -45.12
N TRP A 110 -19.50 -21.48 -45.86
CA TRP A 110 -18.24 -20.99 -45.33
C TRP A 110 -18.09 -19.50 -45.65
N ASN A 111 -17.78 -18.72 -44.65
CA ASN A 111 -17.60 -17.28 -44.79
C ASN A 111 -16.30 -16.84 -44.07
N GLY A 112 -15.43 -16.16 -44.77
CA GLY A 112 -14.23 -15.53 -44.23
C GLY A 112 -14.23 -14.06 -44.59
N GLN A 113 -13.91 -13.20 -43.62
CA GLN A 113 -13.92 -11.77 -43.80
C GLN A 113 -12.70 -11.13 -43.13
N PHE A 114 -11.96 -10.34 -43.89
CA PHE A 114 -11.01 -9.38 -43.39
C PHE A 114 -11.71 -8.01 -43.31
N GLN A 115 -11.58 -7.36 -42.13
CA GLN A 115 -12.16 -6.05 -41.90
C GLN A 115 -11.09 -5.14 -41.33
N VAL A 116 -10.93 -3.97 -41.94
CA VAL A 116 -10.13 -2.88 -41.38
C VAL A 116 -11.07 -1.74 -41.05
N SER A 117 -11.05 -1.26 -39.79
CA SER A 117 -11.88 -0.13 -39.36
C SER A 117 -11.02 1.00 -38.80
N LEU A 118 -11.36 2.24 -39.16
CA LEU A 118 -10.70 3.44 -38.72
C LEU A 118 -11.73 4.47 -38.24
N PRO A 119 -11.75 4.83 -36.95
CA PRO A 119 -12.58 5.92 -36.47
C PRO A 119 -11.98 7.26 -36.93
N LEU A 120 -12.72 7.99 -37.78
CA LEU A 120 -12.29 9.31 -38.28
C LEU A 120 -12.68 10.46 -37.34
N PHE A 121 -13.86 10.31 -36.69
CA PHE A 121 -14.32 11.27 -35.70
C PHE A 121 -15.03 10.52 -34.56
N ALA A 122 -14.41 10.48 -33.39
CA ALA A 122 -14.88 9.74 -32.22
C ALA A 122 -14.81 10.63 -30.94
N PRO A 123 -15.76 11.55 -30.73
CA PRO A 123 -15.73 12.51 -29.62
C PRO A 123 -15.62 11.88 -28.25
N THR A 124 -16.22 10.70 -28.07
CA THR A 124 -16.16 9.92 -26.82
C THR A 124 -14.71 9.50 -26.50
N VAL A 125 -13.92 9.12 -27.51
CA VAL A 125 -12.53 8.71 -27.33
C VAL A 125 -11.70 9.89 -26.83
N TYR A 126 -11.84 11.08 -27.47
CA TYR A 126 -11.11 12.27 -27.03
C TYR A 126 -11.46 12.68 -25.60
N ALA A 127 -12.73 12.55 -25.22
CA ALA A 127 -13.16 12.84 -23.84
C ALA A 127 -12.62 11.79 -22.85
N THR A 128 -12.53 10.50 -23.26
CA THR A 128 -11.98 9.42 -22.43
C THR A 128 -10.49 9.57 -22.22
N MET A 129 -9.72 10.06 -23.21
CA MET A 129 -8.28 10.35 -23.05
C MET A 129 -7.99 11.34 -21.89
N ASN A 130 -8.86 12.33 -21.68
CA ASN A 130 -8.73 13.24 -20.54
C ASN A 130 -9.06 12.55 -19.21
N LEU A 131 -10.03 11.64 -19.22
CA LEU A 131 -10.41 10.86 -18.04
C LEU A 131 -9.26 9.94 -17.61
N THR A 132 -8.65 9.21 -18.55
CA THR A 132 -7.53 8.30 -18.27
C THR A 132 -6.27 9.04 -17.82
N LYS A 133 -6.06 10.28 -18.29
CA LYS A 133 -4.99 11.13 -17.78
C LYS A 133 -5.19 11.45 -16.29
N THR A 134 -6.38 11.87 -15.90
CA THR A 134 -6.68 12.17 -14.49
C THR A 134 -6.66 10.90 -13.62
N ASP A 135 -7.04 9.75 -14.17
CA ASP A 135 -6.93 8.46 -13.49
C ASP A 135 -5.45 8.08 -13.22
N LEU A 136 -4.54 8.38 -14.17
CA LEU A 136 -3.10 8.25 -13.95
C LEU A 136 -2.61 9.20 -12.84
N ASP A 137 -3.01 10.48 -12.87
CA ASP A 137 -2.63 11.45 -11.83
C ASP A 137 -3.13 11.01 -10.44
N ASN A 138 -4.33 10.41 -10.38
CA ASN A 138 -4.87 9.84 -9.15
C ASN A 138 -4.06 8.62 -8.66
N ALA A 139 -3.58 7.76 -9.56
CA ALA A 139 -2.72 6.63 -9.19
C ALA A 139 -1.36 7.09 -8.64
N VAL A 140 -0.80 8.19 -9.17
CA VAL A 140 0.42 8.82 -8.63
C VAL A 140 0.17 9.33 -7.21
N GLU A 141 -0.96 9.99 -6.96
CA GLU A 141 -1.31 10.47 -5.61
C GLU A 141 -1.59 9.30 -4.64
N GLN A 142 -2.18 8.22 -5.12
CA GLN A 142 -2.38 7.00 -4.32
C GLN A 142 -1.04 6.34 -3.95
N SER A 143 -0.07 6.32 -4.87
CA SER A 143 1.30 5.86 -4.57
C SER A 143 1.97 6.77 -3.53
N ARG A 144 1.78 8.11 -3.62
CA ARG A 144 2.25 9.05 -2.60
C ARG A 144 1.61 8.76 -1.23
N SER A 145 0.30 8.47 -1.20
CA SER A 145 -0.39 8.07 0.03
C SER A 145 0.23 6.80 0.64
N SER A 146 0.47 5.78 -0.19
CA SER A 146 1.09 4.53 0.28
C SER A 146 2.50 4.76 0.84
N LYS A 147 3.29 5.66 0.24
CA LYS A 147 4.62 6.04 0.75
C LYS A 147 4.51 6.75 2.11
N LEU A 148 3.59 7.71 2.27
CA LEU A 148 3.35 8.38 3.55
C LEU A 148 2.86 7.42 4.64
N ASP A 149 1.98 6.49 4.28
CA ASP A 149 1.50 5.44 5.17
C ASP A 149 2.64 4.55 5.65
N LEU A 150 3.53 4.14 4.75
CA LEU A 150 4.70 3.33 5.08
C LEU A 150 5.68 4.09 5.97
N VAL A 151 6.00 5.35 5.64
CA VAL A 151 6.86 6.22 6.46
C VAL A 151 6.33 6.32 7.89
N ASN A 152 5.03 6.59 8.06
CA ASN A 152 4.41 6.64 9.37
C ASN A 152 4.54 5.30 10.14
N GLN A 153 4.25 4.17 9.47
CA GLN A 153 4.33 2.85 10.10
C GLN A 153 5.76 2.49 10.49
N VAL A 154 6.75 2.74 9.62
CA VAL A 154 8.17 2.48 9.88
C VAL A 154 8.69 3.37 11.02
N THR A 155 8.35 4.66 11.02
CA THR A 155 8.72 5.60 12.08
C THR A 155 8.20 5.13 13.44
N LYS A 156 6.93 4.77 13.52
CA LYS A 156 6.32 4.26 14.77
C LYS A 156 6.92 2.92 15.19
N ALA A 157 7.17 2.01 14.24
CA ALA A 157 7.80 0.72 14.54
C ALA A 157 9.25 0.89 15.00
N TYR A 158 10.00 1.83 14.44
CA TYR A 158 11.37 2.18 14.87
C TYR A 158 11.37 2.66 16.33
N TYR A 159 10.54 3.63 16.68
CA TYR A 159 10.41 4.09 18.07
C TYR A 159 9.86 3.01 19.00
N GLN A 160 9.01 2.11 18.51
CA GLN A 160 8.54 0.96 19.30
C GLN A 160 9.68 -0.02 19.65
N VAL A 161 10.65 -0.20 18.74
CA VAL A 161 11.85 -1.01 19.04
C VAL A 161 12.67 -0.36 20.16
N ILE A 162 12.89 0.98 20.07
CA ILE A 162 13.62 1.71 21.11
C ILE A 162 12.89 1.62 22.45
N LEU A 163 11.57 1.86 22.48
CA LEU A 163 10.75 1.72 23.69
C LEU A 163 10.87 0.33 24.32
N ALA A 164 10.84 -0.71 23.49
CA ALA A 164 10.97 -2.08 23.97
C ALA A 164 12.38 -2.34 24.57
N GLN A 165 13.43 -1.80 23.94
CA GLN A 165 14.80 -1.89 24.43
C GLN A 165 14.97 -1.14 25.74
N ASP A 166 14.56 0.12 25.84
CA ASP A 166 14.62 0.93 27.05
C ASP A 166 13.86 0.27 28.21
N SER A 167 12.65 -0.27 27.90
CA SER A 167 11.85 -1.00 28.89
C SER A 167 12.54 -2.28 29.37
N TYR A 168 13.17 -3.02 28.48
CA TYR A 168 13.93 -4.21 28.82
C TYR A 168 15.12 -3.87 29.71
N ASP A 169 15.87 -2.80 29.39
CA ASP A 169 17.03 -2.35 30.16
C ASP A 169 16.63 -1.87 31.57
N VAL A 170 15.52 -1.13 31.69
CA VAL A 170 14.96 -0.72 32.98
C VAL A 170 14.60 -1.96 33.83
N LEU A 171 13.95 -2.94 33.25
CA LEU A 171 13.54 -4.15 33.95
C LEU A 171 14.73 -5.04 34.31
N CYS A 172 15.77 -5.12 33.48
CA CYS A 172 17.02 -5.83 33.81
C CYS A 172 17.74 -5.18 34.99
N LYS A 173 17.83 -3.83 35.02
CA LYS A 173 18.37 -3.08 36.16
C LYS A 173 17.58 -3.30 37.44
N SER A 174 16.23 -3.32 37.31
CA SER A 174 15.33 -3.63 38.45
C SER A 174 15.54 -5.04 38.98
N LEU A 175 15.69 -6.04 38.09
CA LEU A 175 15.98 -7.44 38.46
C LEU A 175 17.33 -7.56 39.16
N GLU A 176 18.38 -6.91 38.63
CA GLU A 176 19.72 -6.90 39.25
C GLU A 176 19.67 -6.27 40.65
N GLN A 177 18.92 -5.19 40.82
CA GLN A 177 18.75 -4.55 42.12
C GLN A 177 17.98 -5.43 43.12
N ALA A 178 16.89 -6.08 42.66
CA ALA A 178 16.13 -7.03 43.46
C ALA A 178 16.99 -8.25 43.89
N GLN A 179 17.90 -8.72 43.03
CA GLN A 179 18.86 -9.77 43.37
C GLN A 179 19.82 -9.30 44.49
N LYS A 180 20.39 -8.08 44.34
CA LYS A 180 21.28 -7.51 45.36
C LYS A 180 20.54 -7.35 46.69
N ASN A 181 19.29 -6.86 46.69
CA ASN A 181 18.50 -6.69 47.89
C ASN A 181 18.21 -8.07 48.56
N PHE A 182 17.85 -9.08 47.75
CA PHE A 182 17.66 -10.45 48.27
C PHE A 182 18.91 -11.03 48.91
N ASP A 183 20.09 -10.87 48.25
CA ASP A 183 21.37 -11.39 48.78
C ASP A 183 21.73 -10.73 50.12
N VAL A 184 21.50 -9.43 50.28
CA VAL A 184 21.72 -8.69 51.56
C VAL A 184 20.74 -9.20 52.60
N VAL A 185 19.43 -9.28 52.31
CA VAL A 185 18.43 -9.73 53.28
C VAL A 185 18.65 -11.18 53.70
N LYS A 186 19.04 -12.07 52.76
CA LYS A 186 19.42 -13.44 53.03
C LYS A 186 20.60 -13.53 54.01
N SER A 187 21.68 -12.73 53.77
CA SER A 187 22.85 -12.69 54.63
C SER A 187 22.50 -12.20 56.03
N LEU A 188 21.65 -11.18 56.15
CA LEU A 188 21.17 -10.70 57.44
C LEU A 188 20.34 -11.77 58.17
N TYR A 189 19.48 -12.51 57.45
CA TYR A 189 18.69 -13.61 58.05
C TYR A 189 19.59 -14.74 58.55
N ASP A 190 20.59 -15.16 57.80
CA ASP A 190 21.55 -16.18 58.17
C ASP A 190 22.34 -15.82 59.41
N LEU A 191 22.57 -14.51 59.64
CA LEU A 191 23.18 -13.94 60.83
C LEU A 191 22.19 -13.65 61.99
N GLY A 192 20.87 -13.93 61.83
CA GLY A 192 19.83 -13.65 62.82
C GLY A 192 19.44 -12.16 62.93
N GLY A 193 19.86 -11.31 61.98
CA GLY A 193 19.63 -9.88 61.99
C GLY A 193 18.30 -9.41 61.34
N THR A 194 17.56 -10.30 60.68
CA THR A 194 16.24 -9.98 60.11
C THR A 194 15.28 -11.18 60.20
N SER A 195 13.99 -10.93 59.90
CA SER A 195 12.94 -11.93 60.01
C SER A 195 12.87 -12.86 58.75
N GLU A 196 12.30 -14.08 58.96
CA GLU A 196 12.02 -14.98 57.81
C GLU A 196 11.03 -14.33 56.85
N TYR A 197 10.10 -13.51 57.32
CA TYR A 197 9.18 -12.74 56.51
C TYR A 197 9.91 -11.80 55.53
N ASP A 198 10.95 -11.09 55.97
CA ASP A 198 11.72 -10.17 55.13
C ASP A 198 12.44 -10.92 54.05
N LYS A 199 13.05 -12.09 54.38
CA LYS A 199 13.71 -12.96 53.40
C LYS A 199 12.73 -13.47 52.32
N ILE A 200 11.57 -13.97 52.73
CA ILE A 200 10.54 -14.45 51.81
C ILE A 200 10.01 -13.30 50.96
N SER A 201 9.79 -12.11 51.53
CA SER A 201 9.33 -10.92 50.78
C SER A 201 10.32 -10.49 49.69
N ALA A 202 11.62 -10.49 50.03
CA ALA A 202 12.67 -10.18 49.05
C ALA A 202 12.78 -11.25 47.96
N GLU A 203 12.63 -12.54 48.30
CA GLU A 203 12.63 -13.64 47.33
C GLU A 203 11.42 -13.56 46.40
N VAL A 204 10.21 -13.28 46.92
CA VAL A 204 8.99 -13.09 46.10
C VAL A 204 9.17 -11.95 45.14
N GLN A 205 9.71 -10.78 45.58
CA GLN A 205 9.98 -9.64 44.71
C GLN A 205 10.92 -10.01 43.56
N LEU A 206 12.06 -10.68 43.86
CA LEU A 206 13.00 -11.15 42.87
C LEU A 206 12.34 -12.10 41.87
N ARG A 207 11.59 -13.12 42.36
CA ARG A 207 10.96 -14.11 41.51
C ARG A 207 9.86 -13.52 40.62
N SER A 208 9.15 -12.48 41.09
CA SER A 208 8.08 -11.81 40.32
C SER A 208 8.59 -10.99 39.15
N LEU A 209 9.88 -10.53 39.16
CA LEU A 209 10.48 -9.77 38.08
C LEU A 209 10.96 -10.64 36.91
N ASN A 210 11.34 -11.91 37.15
CA ASN A 210 11.85 -12.80 36.11
C ASN A 210 10.89 -12.97 34.92
N PRO A 211 9.58 -13.29 35.10
CA PRO A 211 8.64 -13.38 33.98
C PRO A 211 8.52 -12.06 33.22
N THR A 212 8.56 -10.93 33.92
CA THR A 212 8.44 -9.59 33.31
C THR A 212 9.64 -9.27 32.40
N VAL A 213 10.86 -9.60 32.84
CA VAL A 213 12.09 -9.46 32.02
C VAL A 213 12.04 -10.37 30.78
N ILE A 214 11.56 -11.61 30.93
CA ILE A 214 11.40 -12.53 29.79
C ILE A 214 10.38 -11.97 28.79
N GLN A 215 9.25 -11.41 29.27
CA GLN A 215 8.25 -10.78 28.40
C GLN A 215 8.82 -9.55 27.68
N ALA A 216 9.58 -8.70 28.37
CA ALA A 216 10.22 -7.54 27.77
C ALA A 216 11.23 -7.94 26.70
N ARG A 217 12.05 -8.96 26.92
CA ARG A 217 12.97 -9.51 25.92
C ARG A 217 12.23 -10.01 24.68
N ASN A 218 11.11 -10.70 24.87
CA ASN A 218 10.27 -11.16 23.77
C ASN A 218 9.65 -9.97 23.00
N ALA A 219 9.25 -8.89 23.72
CA ALA A 219 8.74 -7.67 23.09
C ALA A 219 9.79 -7.00 22.20
N VAL A 220 11.07 -6.94 22.63
CA VAL A 220 12.18 -6.46 21.79
C VAL A 220 12.32 -7.29 20.51
N THR A 221 12.26 -8.62 20.64
CA THR A 221 12.37 -9.51 19.47
C THR A 221 11.20 -9.29 18.51
N LEU A 222 9.97 -9.23 19.03
CA LEU A 222 8.78 -9.04 18.22
C LEU A 222 8.76 -7.67 17.52
N SER A 223 9.12 -6.58 18.22
CA SER A 223 9.17 -5.23 17.63
C SER A 223 10.24 -5.14 16.54
N LYS A 224 11.40 -5.80 16.69
CA LYS A 224 12.40 -5.91 15.63
C LYS A 224 11.88 -6.66 14.41
N LEU A 225 11.18 -7.78 14.60
CA LEU A 225 10.54 -8.52 13.51
C LEU A 225 9.50 -7.66 12.76
N GLN A 226 8.69 -6.91 13.49
CA GLN A 226 7.70 -6.01 12.88
C GLN A 226 8.37 -4.92 12.02
N LEU A 227 9.46 -4.33 12.52
CA LEU A 227 10.24 -3.34 11.77
C LEU A 227 10.83 -3.95 10.49
N MET A 228 11.42 -5.15 10.58
CA MET A 228 11.99 -5.86 9.42
C MET A 228 10.94 -6.15 8.34
N VAL A 229 9.75 -6.59 8.74
CA VAL A 229 8.63 -6.81 7.81
C VAL A 229 8.22 -5.51 7.11
N LEU A 230 8.15 -4.39 7.83
CA LEU A 230 7.83 -3.08 7.25
C LEU A 230 8.95 -2.58 6.32
N MET A 231 10.20 -2.88 6.61
CA MET A 231 11.33 -2.58 5.72
C MET A 231 11.42 -3.52 4.50
N GLY A 232 10.70 -4.65 4.51
CA GLY A 232 10.74 -5.63 3.42
C GLY A 232 12.02 -6.46 3.38
N ILE A 233 12.77 -6.54 4.51
CA ILE A 233 13.98 -7.35 4.65
C ILE A 233 13.68 -8.70 5.32
N ASP A 234 14.60 -9.65 5.14
CA ASP A 234 14.46 -10.99 5.68
C ASP A 234 14.43 -10.98 7.22
N PRO A 235 13.43 -11.62 7.86
CA PRO A 235 13.36 -11.74 9.33
C PRO A 235 14.54 -12.43 10.00
N GLU A 236 15.38 -13.14 9.26
CA GLU A 236 16.59 -13.77 9.79
C GLU A 236 17.78 -12.80 9.93
N THR A 237 17.67 -11.60 9.36
CA THR A 237 18.70 -10.56 9.43
C THR A 237 18.82 -10.03 10.85
N GLN A 238 20.04 -9.94 11.37
CA GLN A 238 20.26 -9.32 12.67
C GLN A 238 20.32 -7.80 12.56
N ILE A 239 19.38 -7.11 13.23
CA ILE A 239 19.31 -5.66 13.28
C ILE A 239 19.61 -5.14 14.68
N VAL A 240 20.33 -4.01 14.74
CA VAL A 240 20.53 -3.19 15.94
C VAL A 240 20.03 -1.79 15.64
N VAL A 241 19.04 -1.35 16.39
CA VAL A 241 18.51 0.02 16.34
C VAL A 241 19.33 0.86 17.30
N GLU A 242 19.85 1.98 16.83
CA GLU A 242 20.67 2.91 17.62
C GLU A 242 19.80 4.02 18.21
N GLY A 243 20.17 4.50 19.40
CA GLY A 243 19.53 5.61 20.12
C GLY A 243 18.69 5.17 21.32
N SER A 244 18.31 6.15 22.11
CA SER A 244 17.40 6.05 23.27
C SER A 244 16.26 7.04 23.07
N LEU A 245 15.10 6.81 23.71
CA LEU A 245 14.00 7.78 23.70
C LEU A 245 14.37 9.10 24.37
N GLU A 246 15.29 9.09 25.33
CA GLU A 246 15.80 10.30 25.98
C GLU A 246 16.46 11.27 25.00
N ASP A 247 17.10 10.77 23.92
CA ASP A 247 17.75 11.59 22.89
C ASP A 247 16.76 12.53 22.15
N TYR A 248 15.47 12.24 22.25
CA TYR A 248 14.41 13.02 21.61
C TYR A 248 13.72 14.02 22.55
N GLU A 249 14.05 14.04 23.84
CA GLU A 249 13.37 14.90 24.85
C GLU A 249 13.48 16.38 24.52
N ASP A 250 14.67 16.86 24.16
CA ASP A 250 14.91 18.28 23.85
C ASP A 250 14.11 18.79 22.64
N GLN A 251 13.68 17.89 21.75
CA GLN A 251 12.91 18.23 20.56
C GLN A 251 11.41 18.39 20.84
N LEU A 252 10.90 17.85 21.97
CA LEU A 252 9.47 17.79 22.26
C LEU A 252 8.84 19.16 22.48
N TYR A 253 9.57 20.09 23.12
CA TYR A 253 9.01 21.38 23.55
C TYR A 253 8.94 22.44 22.45
N GLY A 254 9.79 22.34 21.44
CA GLY A 254 9.85 23.33 20.35
C GLY A 254 8.80 23.17 19.27
N GLU A 255 8.33 21.96 19.02
CA GLU A 255 7.44 21.61 17.90
C GLU A 255 5.96 21.62 18.26
N ALA A 256 5.60 21.21 19.47
CA ALA A 256 4.19 21.22 19.94
C ALA A 256 3.57 22.64 19.92
N LEU A 257 4.40 23.68 20.07
CA LEU A 257 3.97 25.09 20.03
C LEU A 257 3.78 25.62 18.59
N LYS A 258 4.46 25.03 17.58
CA LYS A 258 4.38 25.45 16.16
C LYS A 258 3.20 24.85 15.40
N ALA A 259 2.53 23.86 15.96
CA ALA A 259 1.44 23.13 15.31
C ALA A 259 0.10 23.89 15.25
N GLY A 260 0.07 25.19 15.52
CA GLY A 260 -1.17 26.00 15.55
C GLY A 260 -1.70 26.42 14.17
N ASP A 261 -0.84 26.45 13.14
CA ASP A 261 -1.24 26.88 11.79
C ASP A 261 -0.94 25.74 10.80
N TYR A 262 -1.99 25.06 10.33
CA TYR A 262 -1.86 23.90 9.46
C TYR A 262 -2.76 24.03 8.22
N SER A 263 -2.31 23.42 7.10
CA SER A 263 -3.06 23.35 5.86
C SER A 263 -3.30 21.88 5.46
N LEU A 264 -4.53 21.57 5.08
CA LEU A 264 -4.93 20.25 4.56
C LEU A 264 -4.76 20.13 3.04
N GLU A 265 -4.13 21.10 2.37
CA GLU A 265 -3.98 21.09 0.90
C GLU A 265 -3.09 19.95 0.42
N ASN A 266 -2.11 19.53 1.20
CA ASN A 266 -1.22 18.41 0.91
C ASN A 266 -1.73 17.05 1.40
N ASN A 267 -2.86 17.04 2.11
CA ASN A 267 -3.46 15.78 2.56
C ASN A 267 -3.84 14.90 1.37
N THR A 268 -3.37 13.65 1.36
CA THR A 268 -3.55 12.71 0.25
C THR A 268 -5.02 12.36 0.02
N ASN A 269 -5.81 12.18 1.09
CA ASN A 269 -7.24 11.87 0.99
C ASN A 269 -8.01 13.03 0.35
N MET A 270 -7.71 14.27 0.76
CA MET A 270 -8.35 15.46 0.17
C MET A 270 -7.99 15.62 -1.31
N ARG A 271 -6.74 15.37 -1.67
CA ARG A 271 -6.29 15.42 -3.07
C ARG A 271 -6.94 14.34 -3.92
N GLN A 272 -7.03 13.10 -3.42
CA GLN A 272 -7.71 12.00 -4.11
C GLN A 272 -9.22 12.27 -4.29
N LEU A 273 -9.88 12.84 -3.29
CA LEU A 273 -11.29 13.24 -3.40
C LEU A 273 -11.49 14.33 -4.47
N LYS A 274 -10.62 15.35 -4.53
CA LYS A 274 -10.65 16.38 -5.58
C LYS A 274 -10.38 15.80 -6.98
N MET A 275 -9.47 14.81 -7.09
CA MET A 275 -9.25 14.09 -8.33
C MET A 275 -10.47 13.26 -8.73
N SER A 276 -11.13 12.60 -7.77
CA SER A 276 -12.38 11.86 -8.00
C SER A 276 -13.50 12.78 -8.48
N GLU A 277 -13.61 14.00 -7.93
CA GLU A 277 -14.54 15.03 -8.43
C GLU A 277 -14.23 15.41 -9.89
N THR A 278 -12.96 15.61 -10.19
CA THR A 278 -12.51 15.91 -11.56
C THR A 278 -12.84 14.75 -12.51
N MET A 279 -12.64 13.50 -12.10
CA MET A 279 -12.97 12.30 -12.88
C MET A 279 -14.48 12.19 -13.13
N LEU A 280 -15.33 12.47 -12.15
CA LEU A 280 -16.79 12.49 -12.34
C LEU A 280 -17.22 13.61 -13.30
N ASN A 281 -16.61 14.79 -13.22
CA ASN A 281 -16.84 15.88 -14.15
C ASN A 281 -16.41 15.54 -15.57
N GLN A 282 -15.31 14.79 -15.74
CA GLN A 282 -14.87 14.29 -17.05
C GLN A 282 -15.79 13.17 -17.54
N THR A 283 -16.24 12.26 -16.67
CA THR A 283 -17.26 11.25 -17.00
C THR A 283 -18.55 11.91 -17.50
N LEU A 284 -18.97 13.01 -16.88
CA LEU A 284 -20.10 13.80 -17.35
C LEU A 284 -19.85 14.38 -18.76
N LYS A 285 -18.63 14.82 -19.06
CA LYS A 285 -18.25 15.27 -20.41
C LYS A 285 -18.30 14.09 -21.40
N VAL A 286 -17.74 12.93 -21.06
CA VAL A 286 -17.83 11.71 -21.86
C VAL A 286 -19.28 11.33 -22.17
N GLN A 287 -20.19 11.39 -21.18
CA GLN A 287 -21.60 11.11 -21.37
C GLN A 287 -22.28 12.10 -22.30
N LYS A 288 -21.87 13.39 -22.26
CA LYS A 288 -22.38 14.41 -23.18
C LYS A 288 -21.91 14.18 -24.62
N THR A 289 -20.73 13.63 -24.84
CA THR A 289 -20.27 13.31 -26.20
C THR A 289 -21.05 12.19 -26.86
N ASN A 290 -21.83 11.38 -26.11
CA ASN A 290 -22.75 10.38 -26.66
C ASN A 290 -23.94 10.98 -27.44
N PHE A 291 -24.11 12.29 -27.45
CA PHE A 291 -25.07 13.02 -28.31
C PHE A 291 -24.43 13.56 -29.59
N LEU A 292 -23.10 13.48 -29.73
CA LEU A 292 -22.39 13.93 -30.89
C LEU A 292 -22.31 12.86 -31.98
N PRO A 293 -22.24 13.23 -33.26
CA PRO A 293 -22.06 12.29 -34.33
C PRO A 293 -20.73 11.58 -34.24
N THR A 294 -20.65 10.34 -34.76
CA THR A 294 -19.42 9.59 -34.96
C THR A 294 -19.26 9.27 -36.44
N LEU A 295 -18.01 9.33 -36.94
CA LEU A 295 -17.65 9.00 -38.30
C LEU A 295 -16.59 7.92 -38.31
N ALA A 296 -16.85 6.84 -39.06
CA ALA A 296 -15.90 5.74 -39.19
C ALA A 296 -15.76 5.32 -40.66
N LEU A 297 -14.56 4.94 -41.06
CA LEU A 297 -14.27 4.31 -42.34
C LEU A 297 -13.98 2.84 -42.10
N ALA A 298 -14.65 1.95 -42.87
CA ALA A 298 -14.41 0.53 -42.82
C ALA A 298 -14.15 -0.01 -44.24
N GLY A 299 -13.12 -0.83 -44.38
CA GLY A 299 -12.85 -1.62 -45.57
C GLY A 299 -13.04 -3.10 -45.26
N THR A 300 -13.79 -3.79 -46.09
CA THR A 300 -14.00 -5.22 -45.93
C THR A 300 -13.58 -5.98 -47.19
N TYR A 301 -12.96 -7.13 -46.99
CA TYR A 301 -12.73 -8.12 -48.04
C TYR A 301 -13.27 -9.43 -47.52
N SER A 302 -14.27 -9.97 -48.21
CA SER A 302 -14.94 -11.23 -47.84
C SER A 302 -14.84 -12.28 -48.94
N PHE A 303 -14.78 -13.52 -48.55
CA PHE A 303 -14.85 -14.67 -49.41
C PHE A 303 -15.82 -15.66 -48.80
N GLN A 304 -16.73 -16.17 -49.64
CA GLN A 304 -17.83 -17.00 -49.21
C GLN A 304 -18.01 -18.17 -50.17
N SER A 305 -18.26 -19.35 -49.61
CA SER A 305 -18.70 -20.51 -50.38
C SER A 305 -20.02 -21.00 -49.85
N LEU A 306 -20.98 -21.19 -50.70
CA LEU A 306 -22.39 -21.49 -50.37
C LEU A 306 -22.77 -22.92 -50.76
N TYR A 307 -23.64 -23.52 -49.98
CA TYR A 307 -24.32 -24.77 -50.28
C TYR A 307 -23.40 -25.95 -50.58
N ASN A 308 -22.30 -26.07 -49.89
CA ASN A 308 -21.37 -27.17 -50.04
C ASN A 308 -21.95 -28.44 -49.40
N ASP A 309 -22.07 -29.50 -50.18
CA ASP A 309 -22.64 -30.81 -49.82
C ASP A 309 -21.57 -31.78 -49.27
N ASN A 310 -20.30 -31.41 -49.33
CA ASN A 310 -19.16 -32.21 -48.88
C ASN A 310 -18.22 -31.34 -48.03
N TRP A 311 -17.20 -31.96 -47.37
CA TRP A 311 -16.21 -31.27 -46.53
C TRP A 311 -14.86 -31.06 -47.21
N LYS A 312 -14.81 -31.15 -48.58
CA LYS A 312 -13.57 -30.95 -49.36
C LYS A 312 -13.44 -29.49 -49.71
N VAL A 313 -12.84 -28.70 -48.76
CA VAL A 313 -12.72 -27.24 -48.86
C VAL A 313 -11.94 -26.77 -50.10
N TYR A 314 -11.10 -27.62 -50.70
CA TYR A 314 -10.33 -27.33 -51.92
C TYR A 314 -11.19 -27.39 -53.21
N ASP A 315 -12.35 -28.05 -53.16
CA ASP A 315 -13.27 -28.13 -54.29
C ASP A 315 -14.35 -27.04 -54.25
N TYR A 316 -14.34 -26.19 -53.24
CA TYR A 316 -15.36 -25.15 -53.04
C TYR A 316 -15.21 -23.99 -54.03
N GLU A 317 -16.32 -23.52 -54.54
CA GLU A 317 -16.41 -22.29 -55.30
C GLU A 317 -16.45 -21.09 -54.33
N TRP A 318 -15.48 -20.21 -54.42
CA TRP A 318 -15.36 -19.07 -53.56
C TRP A 318 -15.78 -17.78 -54.27
N ALA A 319 -16.91 -17.20 -53.88
CA ALA A 319 -17.29 -15.84 -54.24
C ALA A 319 -16.48 -14.82 -53.39
N LYS A 320 -15.89 -13.83 -54.05
CA LYS A 320 -15.08 -12.78 -53.39
C LYS A 320 -15.75 -11.42 -53.58
N SER A 321 -15.78 -10.65 -52.50
CA SER A 321 -16.27 -9.27 -52.54
C SER A 321 -15.40 -8.35 -51.72
N SER A 322 -15.36 -7.09 -52.14
CA SER A 322 -14.67 -6.03 -51.35
C SER A 322 -15.56 -4.80 -51.33
N SER A 323 -15.57 -4.11 -50.19
CA SER A 323 -16.29 -2.84 -50.07
C SER A 323 -15.54 -1.86 -49.15
N ILE A 324 -15.73 -0.58 -49.43
CA ILE A 324 -15.32 0.50 -48.56
C ILE A 324 -16.58 1.25 -48.13
N VAL A 325 -16.74 1.42 -46.81
CA VAL A 325 -17.95 2.01 -46.23
C VAL A 325 -17.55 3.17 -45.35
N LEU A 326 -18.08 4.34 -45.65
CA LEU A 326 -18.03 5.51 -44.77
C LEU A 326 -19.32 5.57 -43.97
N SER A 327 -19.23 5.38 -42.65
CA SER A 327 -20.39 5.33 -41.77
C SER A 327 -20.48 6.59 -40.88
N LEU A 328 -21.55 7.37 -41.04
CA LEU A 328 -21.91 8.46 -40.16
C LEU A 328 -23.07 8.02 -39.26
N SER A 329 -22.83 7.99 -37.95
CA SER A 329 -23.87 7.69 -36.96
C SER A 329 -24.18 8.93 -36.16
N VAL A 330 -25.45 9.37 -36.23
CA VAL A 330 -25.94 10.55 -35.47
C VAL A 330 -27.04 10.09 -34.51
N PRO A 331 -26.78 10.11 -33.20
CA PRO A 331 -27.77 9.73 -32.20
C PRO A 331 -28.83 10.84 -32.07
N ILE A 332 -30.05 10.60 -32.57
CA ILE A 332 -31.14 11.59 -32.54
C ILE A 332 -31.80 11.62 -31.15
N PHE A 333 -32.11 10.47 -30.59
CA PHE A 333 -32.75 10.37 -29.28
C PHE A 333 -32.36 9.07 -28.55
N ARG A 334 -31.83 9.25 -27.31
CA ARG A 334 -31.51 8.13 -26.41
C ARG A 334 -31.83 8.53 -24.97
N MET A 335 -33.01 8.17 -24.47
CA MET A 335 -33.47 8.52 -23.11
C MET A 335 -32.48 8.10 -22.03
N GLY A 336 -31.83 6.93 -22.19
CA GLY A 336 -30.81 6.43 -21.26
C GLY A 336 -29.63 7.38 -21.06
N ASN A 337 -29.26 8.21 -22.04
CA ASN A 337 -28.17 9.18 -21.89
C ASN A 337 -28.53 10.30 -20.92
N PHE A 338 -29.78 10.78 -20.94
CA PHE A 338 -30.26 11.80 -19.99
C PHE A 338 -30.29 11.28 -18.56
N THR A 339 -30.69 10.01 -18.39
CA THR A 339 -30.70 9.35 -17.07
C THR A 339 -29.28 9.20 -16.52
N LYS A 340 -28.32 8.77 -17.36
CA LYS A 340 -26.90 8.68 -16.98
C LYS A 340 -26.34 10.03 -16.54
N ILE A 341 -26.59 11.08 -17.32
CA ILE A 341 -26.15 12.44 -16.97
C ILE A 341 -26.74 12.90 -15.63
N ARG A 342 -28.03 12.64 -15.40
CA ARG A 342 -28.68 12.98 -14.12
C ARG A 342 -28.07 12.20 -12.95
N SER A 343 -27.83 10.92 -13.14
CA SER A 343 -27.17 10.07 -12.13
C SER A 343 -25.77 10.59 -11.78
N THR A 344 -24.93 10.89 -12.79
CA THR A 344 -23.58 11.42 -12.55
C THR A 344 -23.59 12.77 -11.85
N LYS A 345 -24.55 13.67 -12.17
CA LYS A 345 -24.71 14.92 -11.44
C LYS A 345 -25.05 14.72 -9.97
N LEU A 346 -25.88 13.73 -9.64
CA LEU A 346 -26.18 13.37 -8.25
C LEU A 346 -24.95 12.77 -7.55
N GLN A 347 -24.15 11.95 -8.24
CA GLN A 347 -22.89 11.43 -7.71
C GLN A 347 -21.89 12.55 -7.40
N ILE A 348 -21.79 13.58 -8.26
CA ILE A 348 -20.96 14.75 -7.99
C ILE A 348 -21.46 15.50 -6.74
N SER A 349 -22.78 15.70 -6.59
CA SER A 349 -23.35 16.31 -5.39
C SER A 349 -23.05 15.50 -4.13
N GLN A 350 -23.21 14.17 -4.18
CA GLN A 350 -22.87 13.27 -3.06
C GLN A 350 -21.38 13.33 -2.72
N LEU A 351 -20.50 13.40 -3.74
CA LEU A 351 -19.07 13.51 -3.51
C LEU A 351 -18.71 14.84 -2.85
N ASN A 352 -19.34 15.95 -3.22
CA ASN A 352 -19.10 17.26 -2.61
C ASN A 352 -19.47 17.27 -1.12
N GLU A 353 -20.61 16.67 -0.75
CA GLU A 353 -20.97 16.48 0.66
C GLU A 353 -19.96 15.62 1.41
N ASN A 354 -19.46 14.57 0.75
CA ASN A 354 -18.41 13.71 1.33
C ASN A 354 -17.07 14.44 1.51
N ILE A 355 -16.70 15.31 0.56
CA ILE A 355 -15.52 16.17 0.67
C ILE A 355 -15.62 17.08 1.89
N ASP A 356 -16.76 17.75 2.08
CA ASP A 356 -16.96 18.63 3.22
C ASP A 356 -16.98 17.87 4.56
N TYR A 357 -17.58 16.70 4.58
CA TYR A 357 -17.56 15.81 5.75
C TYR A 357 -16.12 15.34 6.08
N THR A 358 -15.39 14.86 5.08
CA THR A 358 -14.01 14.38 5.24
C THR A 358 -13.09 15.51 5.71
N ARG A 359 -13.27 16.74 5.18
CA ARG A 359 -12.52 17.92 5.64
C ARG A 359 -12.70 18.16 7.14
N LYS A 360 -13.95 18.12 7.62
CA LYS A 360 -14.27 18.30 9.05
C LYS A 360 -13.66 17.16 9.90
N GLN A 361 -13.69 15.95 9.39
CA GLN A 361 -13.07 14.78 10.05
C GLN A 361 -11.54 14.92 10.16
N LEU A 362 -10.88 15.34 9.08
CA LEU A 362 -9.42 15.57 9.08
C LEU A 362 -9.04 16.73 10.00
N ASP A 363 -9.82 17.82 10.02
CA ASP A 363 -9.61 18.95 10.95
C ASP A 363 -9.69 18.48 12.42
N MET A 364 -10.69 17.67 12.74
CA MET A 364 -10.81 17.05 14.08
C MET A 364 -9.61 16.16 14.41
N GLN A 365 -9.14 15.34 13.45
CA GLN A 365 -7.98 14.47 13.65
C GLN A 365 -6.70 15.27 13.89
N VAL A 366 -6.44 16.32 13.11
CA VAL A 366 -5.27 17.19 13.29
C VAL A 366 -5.29 17.84 14.67
N ARG A 367 -6.43 18.40 15.08
CA ARG A 367 -6.58 18.98 16.43
C ARG A 367 -6.32 17.93 17.51
N SER A 368 -6.88 16.74 17.37
CA SER A 368 -6.66 15.64 18.32
C SER A 368 -5.17 15.26 18.43
N TYR A 369 -4.44 15.17 17.31
CA TYR A 369 -3.01 14.88 17.34
C TYR A 369 -2.21 16.01 18.00
N ILE A 370 -2.53 17.27 17.71
CA ILE A 370 -1.90 18.42 18.35
C ILE A 370 -2.15 18.41 19.86
N ASP A 371 -3.38 18.18 20.29
CA ASP A 371 -3.73 18.15 21.71
C ASP A 371 -3.06 16.95 22.41
N ASN A 372 -2.99 15.78 21.76
CA ASN A 372 -2.25 14.64 22.27
C ASN A 372 -0.76 14.91 22.38
N MET A 373 -0.14 15.60 21.41
CA MET A 373 1.27 16.00 21.49
C MET A 373 1.51 16.92 22.68
N LYS A 374 0.66 17.93 22.90
CA LYS A 374 0.77 18.85 24.06
C LYS A 374 0.64 18.10 25.37
N ALA A 375 -0.40 17.25 25.51
CA ALA A 375 -0.61 16.46 26.70
C ALA A 375 0.55 15.50 27.00
N ASN A 376 1.09 14.83 25.96
CA ASN A 376 2.22 13.94 26.13
C ASN A 376 3.52 14.72 26.50
N ALA A 377 3.74 15.91 25.97
CA ALA A 377 4.89 16.75 26.33
C ALA A 377 4.81 17.16 27.81
N GLU A 378 3.63 17.57 28.30
CA GLU A 378 3.41 17.88 29.72
C GLU A 378 3.62 16.63 30.59
N GLN A 379 3.16 15.44 30.14
CA GLN A 379 3.39 14.18 30.83
C GLN A 379 4.86 13.80 30.89
N VAL A 380 5.66 14.04 29.83
CA VAL A 380 7.12 13.80 29.82
C VAL A 380 7.78 14.62 30.90
N ALA A 381 7.50 15.93 30.97
CA ALA A 381 8.05 16.80 32.01
C ALA A 381 7.69 16.34 33.44
N SER A 382 6.40 16.02 33.67
CA SER A 382 5.93 15.52 34.96
C SER A 382 6.53 14.16 35.33
N ASN A 383 6.68 13.25 34.36
CA ASN A 383 7.28 11.94 34.59
C ASN A 383 8.81 12.04 34.85
N HIS A 384 9.51 13.00 34.25
CA HIS A 384 10.91 13.26 34.56
C HIS A 384 11.08 13.64 36.01
N GLU A 385 10.29 14.61 36.52
CA GLU A 385 10.29 14.99 37.95
C GLU A 385 9.91 13.80 38.86
N ALA A 386 8.98 12.97 38.44
CA ALA A 386 8.57 11.78 39.19
C ALA A 386 9.72 10.76 39.32
N ILE A 387 10.56 10.59 38.28
CA ILE A 387 11.75 9.74 38.34
C ILE A 387 12.73 10.27 39.41
N GLU A 388 13.04 11.59 39.40
CA GLU A 388 13.94 12.17 40.41
C GLU A 388 13.42 11.95 41.84
N GLN A 389 12.11 12.13 42.04
CA GLN A 389 11.50 11.91 43.35
C GLN A 389 11.53 10.45 43.78
N ALA A 390 11.25 9.53 42.83
CA ALA A 390 11.28 8.08 43.06
C ALA A 390 12.71 7.59 43.37
N GLU A 391 13.74 8.13 42.70
CA GLU A 391 15.15 7.81 42.98
C GLU A 391 15.57 8.24 44.39
N LYS A 392 15.22 9.46 44.81
CA LYS A 392 15.43 9.94 46.18
C LYS A 392 14.65 9.08 47.18
N GLY A 393 13.38 8.76 46.87
CA GLY A 393 12.55 7.91 47.75
C GLY A 393 13.15 6.53 47.93
N ARG A 394 13.66 5.92 46.87
CA ARG A 394 14.33 4.63 46.93
C ARG A 394 15.62 4.70 47.73
N GLU A 395 16.46 5.74 47.53
CA GLU A 395 17.68 5.91 48.27
C GLU A 395 17.43 6.03 49.79
N ILE A 396 16.40 6.81 50.16
CA ILE A 396 16.00 6.94 51.57
C ILE A 396 15.49 5.60 52.13
N ALA A 397 14.64 4.87 51.39
CA ALA A 397 14.12 3.59 51.85
C ALA A 397 15.22 2.54 52.01
N SER A 398 16.19 2.50 51.10
CA SER A 398 17.36 1.61 51.20
C SER A 398 18.20 1.91 52.44
N LYS A 399 18.58 3.19 52.68
CA LYS A 399 19.35 3.59 53.86
C LYS A 399 18.59 3.31 55.17
N ARG A 400 17.27 3.56 55.20
CA ARG A 400 16.45 3.26 56.39
C ARG A 400 16.38 1.76 56.68
N TYR A 401 16.29 0.92 55.65
CA TYR A 401 16.33 -0.51 55.80
C TYR A 401 17.70 -1.01 56.32
N GLU A 402 18.79 -0.52 55.74
CA GLU A 402 20.15 -0.87 56.16
C GLU A 402 20.44 -0.59 57.64
N ILE A 403 19.90 0.52 58.18
CA ILE A 403 20.08 0.87 59.58
C ILE A 403 18.99 0.33 60.51
N GLY A 404 18.11 -0.58 59.99
CA GLY A 404 17.03 -1.22 60.78
C GLY A 404 15.88 -0.29 61.15
N LYS A 405 15.72 0.88 60.53
CA LYS A 405 14.63 1.84 60.77
C LYS A 405 13.54 1.85 59.70
N GLY A 406 13.69 1.05 58.64
CA GLY A 406 12.71 0.84 57.58
C GLY A 406 12.30 -0.62 57.50
N THR A 407 11.24 -0.89 56.73
CA THR A 407 10.73 -2.25 56.43
C THR A 407 11.12 -2.67 55.04
N ILE A 408 11.23 -4.01 54.83
CA ILE A 408 11.44 -4.55 53.49
C ILE A 408 10.30 -4.17 52.52
N LEU A 409 9.11 -3.97 53.01
CA LEU A 409 7.96 -3.54 52.22
C LEU A 409 8.15 -2.11 51.70
N GLU A 410 8.64 -1.18 52.56
CA GLU A 410 8.97 0.20 52.12
C GLU A 410 10.03 0.19 51.01
N LEU A 411 11.07 -0.63 51.13
CA LEU A 411 12.12 -0.77 50.12
C LEU A 411 11.54 -1.35 48.84
N ASN A 412 10.84 -2.45 48.87
CA ASN A 412 10.24 -3.07 47.68
C ASN A 412 9.27 -2.12 46.98
N ASN A 413 8.42 -1.41 47.71
CA ASN A 413 7.48 -0.44 47.14
C ASN A 413 8.23 0.72 46.43
N SER A 414 9.33 1.20 47.01
CA SER A 414 10.12 2.27 46.38
C SER A 414 10.82 1.83 45.08
N GLU A 415 11.30 0.57 45.05
CA GLU A 415 11.87 -0.03 43.81
C GLU A 415 10.82 -0.19 42.72
N VAL A 416 9.61 -0.67 43.08
CA VAL A 416 8.50 -0.77 42.11
C VAL A 416 8.10 0.61 41.60
N SER A 417 8.01 1.62 42.49
CA SER A 417 7.65 2.99 42.10
C SER A 417 8.66 3.59 41.14
N LEU A 418 9.96 3.41 41.37
CA LEU A 418 11.03 3.89 40.49
C LEU A 418 10.98 3.19 39.13
N THR A 419 10.83 1.86 39.13
CA THR A 419 10.70 1.09 37.89
C THR A 419 9.51 1.56 37.06
N GLN A 420 8.34 1.75 37.71
CA GLN A 420 7.13 2.22 37.06
C GLN A 420 7.29 3.66 36.51
N ALA A 421 7.92 4.56 37.25
CA ALA A 421 8.18 5.93 36.80
C ALA A 421 9.03 5.94 35.52
N LYS A 422 10.13 5.14 35.47
CA LYS A 422 10.99 5.02 34.29
C LYS A 422 10.26 4.46 33.09
N LEU A 423 9.46 3.39 33.26
CA LEU A 423 8.66 2.82 32.17
C LEU A 423 7.62 3.80 31.64
N THR A 424 6.95 4.54 32.52
CA THR A 424 5.91 5.52 32.15
C THR A 424 6.54 6.72 31.42
N TYR A 425 7.73 7.15 31.82
CA TYR A 425 8.50 8.20 31.15
C TYR A 425 8.83 7.82 29.70
N SER A 426 9.47 6.67 29.48
CA SER A 426 9.76 6.19 28.12
C SER A 426 8.50 6.03 27.28
N GLN A 427 7.39 5.52 27.87
CA GLN A 427 6.10 5.40 27.17
C GLN A 427 5.53 6.77 26.77
N SER A 428 5.67 7.83 27.60
CA SER A 428 5.15 9.17 27.25
C SER A 428 5.93 9.81 26.10
N ILE A 429 7.26 9.63 26.04
CA ILE A 429 8.07 10.08 24.90
C ILE A 429 7.62 9.37 23.62
N TYR A 430 7.50 8.04 23.66
CA TYR A 430 6.99 7.27 22.50
C TYR A 430 5.63 7.77 22.05
N ASN A 431 4.67 7.99 22.95
CA ASN A 431 3.34 8.46 22.61
C ASN A 431 3.38 9.83 21.92
N TYR A 432 4.25 10.74 22.34
CA TYR A 432 4.46 12.01 21.65
C TYR A 432 5.00 11.81 20.24
N LEU A 433 6.06 11.01 20.06
CA LEU A 433 6.67 10.75 18.75
C LEU A 433 5.70 10.03 17.79
N ALA A 434 4.88 9.13 18.31
CA ALA A 434 3.84 8.47 17.54
C ALA A 434 2.75 9.45 17.09
N ALA A 435 2.29 10.34 17.97
CA ALA A 435 1.32 11.38 17.64
C ALA A 435 1.88 12.37 16.60
N LYS A 436 3.18 12.72 16.69
CA LYS A 436 3.87 13.54 15.69
C LYS A 436 3.90 12.85 14.32
N ALA A 437 4.27 11.58 14.27
CA ALA A 437 4.29 10.82 13.03
C ALA A 437 2.88 10.74 12.38
N ASP A 438 1.83 10.56 13.19
CA ASP A 438 0.44 10.57 12.72
C ASP A 438 0.01 11.95 12.21
N LEU A 439 0.44 13.03 12.85
CA LEU A 439 0.20 14.41 12.39
C LEU A 439 0.89 14.67 11.05
N ASP A 440 2.16 14.33 10.90
CA ASP A 440 2.93 14.50 9.67
C ASP A 440 2.28 13.76 8.50
N LYS A 441 1.81 12.55 8.73
CA LYS A 441 1.05 11.78 7.74
C LYS A 441 -0.24 12.49 7.32
N VAL A 442 -1.03 12.99 8.27
CA VAL A 442 -2.31 13.66 7.96
C VAL A 442 -2.09 14.99 7.26
N LEU A 443 -1.04 15.73 7.60
CA LEU A 443 -0.67 16.96 6.90
C LEU A 443 -0.08 16.70 5.51
N GLY A 444 0.35 15.48 5.23
CA GLY A 444 0.97 15.10 3.96
C GLY A 444 2.38 15.69 3.82
N ASN A 445 3.15 15.71 4.90
CA ASN A 445 4.53 16.18 4.90
C ASN A 445 5.43 15.21 4.13
N ASP A 446 6.04 15.71 3.02
CA ASP A 446 6.88 14.91 2.12
C ASP A 446 8.38 14.95 2.50
N GLU A 447 8.75 15.61 3.58
CA GLU A 447 10.17 15.79 3.95
C GLU A 447 10.90 14.46 4.08
N ASN A 448 10.25 13.48 4.72
CA ASN A 448 10.80 12.14 4.92
C ASN A 448 10.73 11.24 3.66
N ILE A 449 9.95 11.62 2.65
CA ILE A 449 9.90 10.90 1.36
C ILE A 449 11.03 11.36 0.43
N LYS A 450 11.56 12.58 0.63
CA LYS A 450 12.63 13.17 -0.18
C LYS A 450 14.03 12.72 0.23
N VAL A 451 14.16 11.80 1.16
CA VAL A 451 15.44 11.19 1.55
C VAL A 451 16.04 10.51 0.34
N LYS A 452 16.85 11.28 -0.37
CA LYS A 452 17.79 10.92 -1.46
C LYS A 452 17.24 10.08 -2.62
N LYS A 453 16.99 10.79 -3.73
CA LYS A 453 17.26 10.22 -5.06
C LYS A 453 18.77 10.08 -5.29
#